data_50816c11b103186d761cf7f9c1541fe9
#
_entry.id   50816c11b103186d761cf7f9c1541fe9
#
_cell.length_a   1.000
_cell.length_b   1.000
_cell.length_c   1.000
_cell.angle_alpha   90.00
_cell.angle_beta   90.00
_cell.angle_gamma   90.00
#
_symmetry.space_group_name_H-M   'P 1'
#
loop_
_entity.id
_entity.type
_entity.pdbx_description
1 polymer ?
#
loop_
_entity_poly.entity_id
_entity_poly.type
_entity_poly.pdbx_seq_one_letter_code
_entity_poly.pdbx_strand_id
1 'polypeptide(L)'
;MLRIQIEDGPNSTTLYVEGKLTGNHVDELRRIWTSIRNESPDRQTVVDLGSVRFVDTAGKELLSQMHGVGTRLSGSGLCISALIGEITGVRVEADL
;
A
#
# COMPACT_ATOMS: atom_id res chain seq x y z
N MET A 1 -10.60 4.18 11.76
CA MET A 1 -10.14 2.86 12.14
C MET A 1 -9.45 2.20 10.95
N LEU A 2 -8.40 1.47 11.20
CA LEU A 2 -7.65 0.77 10.16
C LEU A 2 -7.67 -0.72 10.43
N ARG A 3 -7.91 -1.51 9.38
CA ARG A 3 -7.84 -2.97 9.47
C ARG A 3 -6.84 -3.46 8.46
N ILE A 4 -5.96 -4.36 8.87
CA ILE A 4 -4.95 -4.94 8.00
C ILE A 4 -5.08 -6.45 8.09
N GLN A 5 -5.22 -7.10 6.94
CA GLN A 5 -5.22 -8.55 6.85
C GLN A 5 -4.03 -9.00 6.02
N ILE A 6 -3.39 -10.06 6.45
CA ILE A 6 -2.21 -10.59 5.79
C ILE A 6 -2.55 -11.91 5.13
N GLU A 7 -2.21 -12.05 3.88
CA GLU A 7 -2.42 -13.31 3.16
C GLU A 7 -1.11 -13.71 2.50
N ASP A 8 -0.63 -14.91 2.86
CA ASP A 8 0.58 -15.46 2.26
C ASP A 8 0.21 -16.30 1.06
N GLY A 9 0.75 -15.93 -0.09
CA GLY A 9 0.63 -16.72 -1.30
C GLY A 9 1.90 -17.49 -1.57
N PRO A 10 1.96 -18.23 -2.68
CA PRO A 10 3.14 -19.05 -3.00
C PRO A 10 4.39 -18.22 -3.28
N ASN A 11 4.25 -17.04 -3.86
CA ASN A 11 5.40 -16.21 -4.22
C ASN A 11 5.34 -14.81 -3.65
N SER A 12 4.27 -14.47 -2.95
CA SER A 12 4.08 -13.11 -2.45
C SER A 12 3.25 -13.09 -1.20
N THR A 13 3.38 -12.00 -0.46
CA THR A 13 2.56 -11.74 0.73
C THR A 13 1.75 -10.48 0.44
N THR A 14 0.45 -10.54 0.65
CA THR A 14 -0.44 -9.42 0.39
C THR A 14 -0.97 -8.86 1.69
N LEU A 15 -0.87 -7.54 1.83
CA LEU A 15 -1.47 -6.80 2.94
C LEU A 15 -2.74 -6.14 2.42
N TYR A 16 -3.88 -6.57 2.92
CA TYR A 16 -5.16 -5.94 2.58
C TYR A 16 -5.43 -4.86 3.62
N VAL A 17 -5.42 -3.62 3.20
CA VAL A 17 -5.60 -2.46 4.08
C VAL A 17 -7.01 -1.92 3.87
N GLU A 18 -7.72 -1.71 4.97
CA GLU A 18 -9.10 -1.25 4.92
C GLU A 18 -9.30 -0.09 5.89
N GLY A 19 -9.98 0.95 5.45
CA GLY A 19 -10.32 2.08 6.30
C GLY A 19 -9.54 3.33 5.97
N LYS A 20 -9.09 4.03 7.01
CA LYS A 20 -8.38 5.30 6.86
C LYS A 20 -6.92 5.14 7.22
N LEU A 21 -6.05 5.44 6.29
CA LEU A 21 -4.61 5.36 6.51
C LEU A 21 -4.11 6.75 6.93
N THR A 22 -4.27 7.05 8.22
CA THR A 22 -3.96 8.36 8.76
C THR A 22 -3.33 8.25 10.14
N GLY A 23 -2.52 9.24 10.53
CA GLY A 23 -1.99 9.38 11.88
C GLY A 23 -1.29 8.14 12.38
N ASN A 24 -1.71 7.66 13.56
CA ASN A 24 -1.11 6.48 14.19
C ASN A 24 -1.26 5.21 13.38
N HIS A 25 -2.27 5.16 12.52
CA HIS A 25 -2.50 4.00 11.67
C HIS A 25 -1.39 3.84 10.63
N VAL A 26 -0.78 4.96 10.22
CA VAL A 26 0.35 4.91 9.30
C VAL A 26 1.52 4.18 9.95
N ASP A 27 1.78 4.47 11.22
CA ASP A 27 2.86 3.80 11.96
C ASP A 27 2.57 2.31 12.13
N GLU A 28 1.31 1.97 12.34
CA GLU A 28 0.91 0.58 12.48
C GLU A 28 1.18 -0.20 11.19
N LEU A 29 0.80 0.36 10.06
CA LEU A 29 1.05 -0.28 8.77
C LEU A 29 2.54 -0.38 8.50
N ARG A 30 3.30 0.67 8.82
CA ARG A 30 4.75 0.67 8.64
C ARG A 30 5.39 -0.47 9.42
N ARG A 31 4.98 -0.66 10.66
CA ARG A 31 5.56 -1.70 11.53
C ARG A 31 5.26 -3.08 10.97
N ILE A 32 4.03 -3.33 10.55
CA ILE A 32 3.63 -4.62 10.01
C ILE A 32 4.39 -4.91 8.71
N TRP A 33 4.45 -3.93 7.82
CA TRP A 33 5.14 -4.05 6.55
C TRP A 33 6.63 -4.33 6.75
N THR A 34 7.27 -3.61 7.66
CA THR A 34 8.69 -3.79 7.96
C THR A 34 8.95 -5.19 8.51
N SER A 35 8.08 -5.67 9.40
CA SER A 35 8.21 -7.00 9.97
C SER A 35 8.14 -8.08 8.89
N ILE A 36 7.19 -7.95 7.96
CA ILE A 36 7.03 -8.91 6.88
C ILE A 36 8.26 -8.93 5.98
N ARG A 37 8.78 -7.76 5.64
CA ARG A 37 9.96 -7.67 4.79
C ARG A 37 11.19 -8.27 5.46
N ASN A 38 11.31 -8.11 6.77
CA ASN A 38 12.45 -8.67 7.50
C ASN A 38 12.37 -10.19 7.60
N GLU A 39 11.16 -10.73 7.70
CA GLU A 39 10.98 -12.18 7.77
C GLU A 39 11.18 -12.86 6.43
N SER A 40 10.79 -12.19 5.36
CA SER A 40 10.84 -12.80 4.03
C SER A 40 11.35 -11.78 3.01
N PRO A 41 12.64 -11.43 3.07
CA PRO A 41 13.17 -10.37 2.21
C PRO A 41 13.13 -10.71 0.72
N ASP A 42 13.07 -11.99 0.38
CA ASP A 42 13.06 -12.42 -1.03
C ASP A 42 11.65 -12.53 -1.61
N ARG A 43 10.63 -12.35 -0.79
CA ARG A 43 9.25 -12.46 -1.28
C ARG A 43 8.75 -11.10 -1.70
N GLN A 44 7.92 -11.11 -2.75
CA GLN A 44 7.25 -9.90 -3.18
C GLN A 44 6.17 -9.53 -2.15
N THR A 45 6.14 -8.28 -1.76
CA THR A 45 5.09 -7.77 -0.89
C THR A 45 4.14 -6.92 -1.71
N VAL A 46 2.84 -7.16 -1.55
CA VAL A 46 1.80 -6.41 -2.23
C VAL A 46 0.93 -5.74 -1.17
N VAL A 47 0.64 -4.48 -1.35
CA VAL A 47 -0.28 -3.75 -0.47
C VAL A 47 -1.52 -3.42 -1.29
N ASP A 48 -2.64 -4.02 -0.88
CA ASP A 48 -3.91 -3.83 -1.57
C ASP A 48 -4.67 -2.70 -0.87
N LEU A 49 -4.93 -1.65 -1.60
CA LEU A 49 -5.57 -0.43 -1.09
C LEU A 49 -7.01 -0.30 -1.56
N GLY A 50 -7.59 -1.37 -2.08
CA GLY A 50 -8.93 -1.32 -2.66
C GLY A 50 -10.01 -0.91 -1.67
N SER A 51 -9.80 -1.16 -0.38
CA SER A 51 -10.78 -0.82 0.65
C SER A 51 -10.34 0.37 1.51
N VAL A 52 -9.30 1.08 1.10
CA VAL A 52 -8.86 2.29 1.79
C VAL A 52 -9.74 3.45 1.35
N ARG A 53 -10.25 4.21 2.32
CA ARG A 53 -11.16 5.32 2.06
C ARG A 53 -10.48 6.66 2.08
N PHE A 54 -9.37 6.78 2.78
CA PHE A 54 -8.70 8.06 2.92
C PHE A 54 -7.24 7.82 3.29
N VAL A 55 -6.35 8.64 2.74
CA VAL A 55 -4.91 8.59 3.02
C VAL A 55 -4.44 10.01 3.26
N ASP A 56 -3.82 10.26 4.42
CA ASP A 56 -3.26 11.58 4.69
C ASP A 56 -1.84 11.68 4.12
N THR A 57 -1.19 12.82 4.35
CA THR A 57 0.15 13.06 3.81
C THR A 57 1.15 12.02 4.30
N ALA A 58 1.09 11.68 5.60
CA ALA A 58 1.99 10.68 6.15
C ALA A 58 1.74 9.31 5.52
N GLY A 59 0.48 8.98 5.25
CA GLY A 59 0.14 7.73 4.56
C GLY A 59 0.69 7.70 3.15
N LYS A 60 0.57 8.81 2.43
CA LYS A 60 1.13 8.91 1.08
C LYS A 60 2.63 8.73 1.09
N GLU A 61 3.31 9.31 2.07
CA GLU A 61 4.75 9.18 2.18
C GLU A 61 5.16 7.73 2.43
N LEU A 62 4.43 7.03 3.29
CA LEU A 62 4.71 5.63 3.53
C LEU A 62 4.51 4.80 2.27
N LEU A 63 3.41 5.01 1.56
CA LEU A 63 3.15 4.27 0.33
C LEU A 63 4.23 4.55 -0.72
N SER A 64 4.72 5.78 -0.76
CA SER A 64 5.80 6.15 -1.66
C SER A 64 7.10 5.41 -1.31
N GLN A 65 7.41 5.29 0.00
CA GLN A 65 8.56 4.53 0.45
C GLN A 65 8.43 3.05 0.09
N MET A 66 7.25 2.49 0.26
CA MET A 66 6.98 1.11 -0.10
C MET A 66 7.26 0.88 -1.58
N HIS A 67 6.75 1.76 -2.42
CA HIS A 67 6.98 1.66 -3.85
C HIS A 67 8.47 1.76 -4.18
N GLY A 68 9.18 2.67 -3.51
CA GLY A 68 10.58 2.93 -3.76
C GLY A 68 11.50 1.74 -3.48
N VAL A 69 11.06 0.81 -2.63
CA VAL A 69 11.84 -0.39 -2.31
C VAL A 69 11.25 -1.64 -2.95
N GLY A 70 10.34 -1.48 -3.91
CA GLY A 70 9.85 -2.60 -4.69
C GLY A 70 8.56 -3.23 -4.22
N THR A 71 7.92 -2.69 -3.19
CA THR A 71 6.62 -3.18 -2.76
C THR A 71 5.58 -2.76 -3.78
N ARG A 72 4.71 -3.69 -4.16
CA ARG A 72 3.70 -3.42 -5.16
C ARG A 72 2.46 -2.83 -4.51
N LEU A 73 1.96 -1.73 -5.07
CA LEU A 73 0.73 -1.12 -4.62
C LEU A 73 -0.38 -1.50 -5.58
N SER A 74 -1.51 -1.91 -5.03
CA SER A 74 -2.64 -2.38 -5.82
C SER A 74 -3.92 -1.77 -5.28
N GLY A 75 -4.92 -1.63 -6.12
CA GLY A 75 -6.22 -1.14 -5.69
C GLY A 75 -7.06 -0.75 -6.88
N SER A 76 -8.37 -0.69 -6.64
CA SER A 76 -9.33 -0.29 -7.67
C SER A 76 -10.15 0.89 -7.15
N GLY A 77 -10.88 1.52 -8.05
CA GLY A 77 -11.63 2.70 -7.72
C GLY A 77 -10.89 3.95 -8.17
N LEU A 78 -11.63 4.97 -8.50
CA LEU A 78 -11.08 6.16 -9.11
C LEU A 78 -10.05 6.87 -8.23
N CYS A 79 -10.39 7.07 -6.96
CA CYS A 79 -9.50 7.80 -6.05
C CYS A 79 -8.21 7.03 -5.78
N ILE A 80 -8.32 5.72 -5.59
CA ILE A 80 -7.16 4.89 -5.29
C ILE A 80 -6.26 4.74 -6.52
N SER A 81 -6.85 4.59 -7.70
CA SER A 81 -6.07 4.51 -8.93
C SER A 81 -5.28 5.78 -9.18
N ALA A 82 -5.90 6.94 -8.93
CA ALA A 82 -5.24 8.22 -9.08
C ALA A 82 -4.10 8.36 -8.08
N LEU A 83 -4.31 7.93 -6.84
CA LEU A 83 -3.28 7.98 -5.81
C LEU A 83 -2.10 7.09 -6.16
N ILE A 84 -2.35 5.87 -6.60
CA ILE A 84 -1.29 4.95 -7.00
C ILE A 84 -0.51 5.54 -8.17
N GLY A 85 -1.19 6.11 -9.15
CA GLY A 85 -0.55 6.75 -10.28
C GLY A 85 0.35 7.90 -9.86
N GLU A 86 -0.11 8.70 -8.90
CA GLU A 86 0.66 9.81 -8.37
C GLU A 86 1.94 9.32 -7.68
N ILE A 87 1.82 8.26 -6.88
CA ILE A 87 2.94 7.72 -6.13
C ILE A 87 3.94 7.02 -7.04
N THR A 88 3.47 6.24 -8.00
CA THR A 88 4.34 5.45 -8.86
C THR A 88 4.91 6.23 -10.03
N GLY A 89 4.37 7.42 -10.28
CA GLY A 89 4.78 8.21 -11.42
C GLY A 89 4.21 7.75 -12.74
N VAL A 90 3.38 6.71 -12.72
CA VAL A 90 2.70 6.24 -13.91
C VAL A 90 1.46 7.08 -14.11
N ARG A 91 1.41 7.85 -15.18
CA ARG A 91 0.26 8.66 -15.45
C ARG A 91 -0.86 7.79 -15.97
N VAL A 92 -1.92 7.74 -15.22
CA VAL A 92 -3.14 7.15 -15.73
C VAL A 92 -3.83 8.23 -16.53
N GLU A 93 -3.28 8.50 -17.71
CA GLU A 93 -3.86 9.48 -18.55
C GLU A 93 -4.94 8.85 -19.29
N ALA A 94 -5.99 9.38 -19.10
CA ALA A 94 -6.91 9.05 -20.09
C ALA A 94 -6.47 9.74 -21.33
N ASP A 95 -5.96 9.91 -21.79
CA ASP A 95 -5.68 10.63 -22.66
C ASP A 95 -6.16 10.91 -23.36
N LEU A 96 -6.25 11.14 -22.98
CA LEU A 96 -6.71 11.59 -23.31
C LEU A 96 -6.60 11.91 -23.98
#